data_34c8101934fb0da1fd87b4a8ba8402c0
#
_entry.id   34c8101934fb0da1fd87b4a8ba8402c0
#
_cell.length_a   1.000
_cell.length_b   1.000
_cell.length_c   1.000
_cell.angle_alpha   90.00
_cell.angle_beta   90.00
_cell.angle_gamma   90.00
#
_symmetry.space_group_name_H-M   'P 1'
#
loop_
_entity.id
_entity.type
_entity.pdbx_description
1 polymer ?
#
loop_
_entity_poly.entity_id
_entity_poly.type
_entity_poly.pdbx_seq_one_letter_code
_entity_poly.pdbx_strand_id
1 'polypeptide(L)'
;DKNKFECLWVVDFPLLEWNDEEKRWFAMHHPFTSPHKEDVSIFNSLPEGKNSPRANAYDIVINGVEVGGGSIRIHNRALQQQMFKVLGLSREETERKFSFILNAFEYGAPPHGGIAFGFDRLCSMVINNEDYIRDYIAFPKNNSGRDIMLDSPSDIDKKLKKELGLV
;
A
#
# COMPACT_ATOMS: atom_id res chain seq x y z
N ASP A 1 9.41 12.85 -26.94
CA ASP A 1 9.36 14.32 -26.89
C ASP A 1 9.30 14.74 -25.43
N LYS A 2 10.34 15.39 -24.91
CA LYS A 2 10.44 15.84 -23.51
C LYS A 2 9.37 16.85 -23.09
N ASN A 3 8.72 17.49 -24.06
CA ASN A 3 7.67 18.48 -23.79
C ASN A 3 6.24 17.87 -23.86
N LYS A 4 6.14 16.55 -24.02
CA LYS A 4 4.86 15.86 -24.12
C LYS A 4 4.66 14.94 -22.93
N PHE A 5 3.49 15.06 -22.29
CA PHE A 5 3.06 14.18 -21.21
C PHE A 5 2.03 13.19 -21.73
N GLU A 6 2.38 11.91 -21.75
CA GLU A 6 1.49 10.81 -22.07
C GLU A 6 1.02 10.15 -20.78
N CYS A 7 -0.28 10.27 -20.50
CA CYS A 7 -0.88 9.75 -19.27
C CYS A 7 -1.73 8.52 -19.56
N LEU A 8 -1.67 7.54 -18.67
CA LEU A 8 -2.57 6.38 -18.70
C LEU A 8 -2.92 5.94 -17.26
N TRP A 9 -4.02 5.21 -17.15
CA TRP A 9 -4.39 4.49 -15.93
C TRP A 9 -4.08 3.01 -16.07
N VAL A 10 -3.50 2.44 -15.03
CA VAL A 10 -3.42 0.99 -14.83
C VAL A 10 -4.49 0.61 -13.84
N VAL A 11 -5.32 -0.36 -14.19
CA VAL A 11 -6.47 -0.81 -13.40
C VAL A 11 -6.56 -2.33 -13.41
N ASP A 12 -7.53 -2.89 -12.71
CA ASP A 12 -7.79 -4.34 -12.67
C ASP A 12 -6.62 -5.19 -12.15
N PHE A 13 -5.86 -4.65 -11.22
CA PHE A 13 -4.81 -5.40 -10.52
C PHE A 13 -5.40 -6.63 -9.82
N PRO A 14 -4.63 -7.73 -9.68
CA PRO A 14 -5.04 -8.79 -8.77
C PRO A 14 -5.13 -8.25 -7.33
N LEU A 15 -6.19 -8.65 -6.62
CA LEU A 15 -6.40 -8.24 -5.22
C LEU A 15 -5.41 -8.91 -4.28
N LEU A 16 -5.10 -10.17 -4.57
CA LEU A 16 -4.33 -11.07 -3.73
C LEU A 16 -3.31 -11.84 -4.57
N GLU A 17 -2.21 -12.21 -3.96
CA GLU A 17 -1.20 -13.10 -4.50
C GLU A 17 -1.00 -14.30 -3.59
N TRP A 18 -0.93 -15.49 -4.16
CA TRP A 18 -0.60 -16.69 -3.43
C TRP A 18 0.91 -16.85 -3.28
N ASN A 19 1.38 -17.02 -2.06
CA ASN A 19 2.78 -17.30 -1.79
C ASN A 19 2.98 -18.80 -1.58
N ASP A 20 3.77 -19.42 -2.46
CA ASP A 20 4.02 -20.86 -2.42
C ASP A 20 4.92 -21.31 -1.28
N GLU A 21 5.76 -20.45 -0.76
CA GLU A 21 6.65 -20.74 0.35
C GLU A 21 5.88 -20.71 1.68
N GLU A 22 5.12 -19.64 1.90
CA GLU A 22 4.34 -19.43 3.12
C GLU A 22 2.97 -20.13 3.10
N LYS A 23 2.55 -20.69 1.93
CA LYS A 23 1.27 -21.37 1.72
C LYS A 23 0.06 -20.53 2.15
N ARG A 24 0.09 -19.23 1.84
CA ARG A 24 -1.00 -18.31 2.15
C ARG A 24 -1.15 -17.20 1.12
N TRP A 25 -2.27 -16.50 1.20
CA TRP A 25 -2.56 -15.32 0.40
C TRP A 25 -1.94 -14.06 1.02
N PHE A 26 -1.44 -13.18 0.16
CA PHE A 26 -0.98 -11.82 0.50
C PHE A 26 -1.81 -10.79 -0.25
N ALA A 27 -2.07 -9.64 0.38
CA ALA A 27 -2.65 -8.51 -0.31
C ALA A 27 -1.61 -7.87 -1.24
N MET A 28 -1.96 -7.72 -2.52
CA MET A 28 -1.06 -7.09 -3.50
C MET A 28 -0.79 -5.62 -3.21
N HIS A 29 -1.83 -4.87 -2.79
CA HIS A 29 -1.70 -3.44 -2.47
C HIS A 29 -1.90 -3.21 -0.98
N HIS A 30 -3.10 -3.46 -0.48
CA HIS A 30 -3.45 -3.14 0.89
C HIS A 30 -4.61 -4.03 1.39
N PRO A 31 -4.60 -4.51 2.65
CA PRO A 31 -5.67 -5.37 3.17
C PRO A 31 -7.05 -4.69 3.31
N PHE A 32 -7.12 -3.39 3.09
CA PHE A 32 -8.37 -2.64 3.06
C PHE A 32 -8.86 -2.30 1.65
N THR A 33 -8.17 -2.75 0.60
CA THR A 33 -8.60 -2.58 -0.79
C THR A 33 -9.81 -3.46 -1.08
N SER A 34 -10.85 -2.89 -1.68
CA SER A 34 -12.05 -3.65 -2.03
C SER A 34 -11.85 -4.53 -3.27
N PRO A 35 -12.45 -5.73 -3.31
CA PRO A 35 -12.56 -6.50 -4.54
C PRO A 35 -13.46 -5.78 -5.55
N HIS A 36 -13.25 -6.04 -6.83
CA HIS A 36 -14.15 -5.60 -7.88
C HIS A 36 -15.55 -6.20 -7.68
N LYS A 37 -16.61 -5.44 -7.94
CA LYS A 37 -18.01 -5.87 -7.70
C LYS A 37 -18.38 -7.17 -8.41
N GLU A 38 -17.88 -7.36 -9.62
CA GLU A 38 -18.12 -8.55 -10.44
C GLU A 38 -17.41 -9.80 -9.90
N ASP A 39 -16.34 -9.60 -9.13
CA ASP A 39 -15.48 -10.68 -8.63
C ASP A 39 -15.76 -11.04 -7.16
N VAL A 40 -16.80 -10.49 -6.55
CA VAL A 40 -17.16 -10.77 -5.15
C VAL A 40 -17.42 -12.26 -4.91
N SER A 41 -17.98 -12.98 -5.89
CA SER A 41 -18.17 -14.43 -5.80
C SER A 41 -16.85 -15.19 -5.74
N ILE A 42 -15.85 -14.76 -6.51
CA ILE A 42 -14.49 -15.33 -6.48
C ILE A 42 -13.86 -15.04 -5.11
N PHE A 43 -13.97 -13.81 -4.64
CA PHE A 43 -13.45 -13.43 -3.32
C PHE A 43 -14.07 -14.24 -2.19
N ASN A 44 -15.38 -14.49 -2.23
CA ASN A 44 -16.08 -15.26 -1.20
C ASN A 44 -15.73 -16.78 -1.22
N SER A 45 -15.16 -17.29 -2.33
CA SER A 45 -14.66 -18.67 -2.39
C SER A 45 -13.29 -18.87 -1.74
N LEU A 46 -12.61 -17.78 -1.37
CA LEU A 46 -11.30 -17.84 -0.73
C LEU A 46 -11.43 -18.17 0.79
N PRO A 47 -10.41 -18.79 1.38
CA PRO A 47 -9.09 -19.14 0.81
C PRO A 47 -9.03 -20.43 -0.01
N GLU A 48 -10.10 -21.21 -0.10
CA GLU A 48 -10.10 -22.53 -0.77
C GLU A 48 -10.03 -22.39 -2.31
N GLY A 49 -10.54 -21.27 -2.84
CA GLY A 49 -10.42 -20.93 -4.26
C GLY A 49 -8.97 -20.60 -4.66
N LYS A 50 -8.66 -20.79 -5.96
CA LYS A 50 -7.31 -20.60 -6.49
C LYS A 50 -7.14 -19.30 -7.32
N ASN A 51 -8.23 -18.63 -7.61
CA ASN A 51 -8.22 -17.43 -8.46
C ASN A 51 -8.26 -16.19 -7.60
N SER A 52 -7.33 -15.25 -7.86
CA SER A 52 -7.39 -13.93 -7.25
C SER A 52 -8.47 -13.09 -7.93
N PRO A 53 -9.38 -12.46 -7.19
CA PRO A 53 -10.28 -11.47 -7.75
C PRO A 53 -9.52 -10.21 -8.16
N ARG A 54 -10.11 -9.40 -9.04
CA ARG A 54 -9.57 -8.06 -9.35
C ARG A 54 -9.79 -7.12 -8.18
N ALA A 55 -8.84 -6.22 -7.98
CA ALA A 55 -8.89 -5.15 -7.01
C ALA A 55 -9.52 -3.88 -7.61
N ASN A 56 -10.26 -3.12 -6.82
CA ASN A 56 -10.58 -1.72 -7.13
C ASN A 56 -9.37 -0.82 -6.79
N ALA A 57 -8.22 -1.12 -7.39
CA ALA A 57 -7.00 -0.35 -7.29
C ALA A 57 -6.67 0.27 -8.65
N TYR A 58 -5.96 1.37 -8.61
CA TYR A 58 -5.61 2.14 -9.80
C TYR A 58 -4.33 2.91 -9.59
N ASP A 59 -3.49 2.95 -10.64
CA ASP A 59 -2.29 3.77 -10.68
C ASP A 59 -2.36 4.70 -11.88
N ILE A 60 -1.90 5.94 -11.70
CA ILE A 60 -1.67 6.87 -12.79
C ILE A 60 -0.19 6.83 -13.19
N VAL A 61 0.03 6.61 -14.47
CA VAL A 61 1.36 6.54 -15.09
C VAL A 61 1.52 7.70 -16.05
N ILE A 62 2.61 8.43 -15.97
CA ILE A 62 2.99 9.48 -16.91
C ILE A 62 4.34 9.12 -17.52
N ASN A 63 4.42 9.12 -18.84
CA ASN A 63 5.65 8.81 -19.59
C ASN A 63 6.31 7.48 -19.16
N GLY A 64 5.50 6.46 -18.80
CA GLY A 64 5.99 5.16 -18.37
C GLY A 64 6.39 5.07 -16.89
N VAL A 65 6.23 6.14 -16.12
CA VAL A 65 6.55 6.20 -14.69
C VAL A 65 5.27 6.35 -13.87
N GLU A 66 5.06 5.47 -12.88
CA GLU A 66 3.99 5.60 -11.91
C GLU A 66 4.20 6.87 -11.05
N VAL A 67 3.25 7.78 -11.09
CA VAL A 67 3.30 9.04 -10.34
C VAL A 67 2.32 9.09 -9.18
N GLY A 68 1.38 8.20 -9.13
CA GLY A 68 0.43 8.10 -8.04
C GLY A 68 -0.45 6.87 -8.15
N GLY A 69 -1.00 6.46 -7.05
CA GLY A 69 -1.88 5.30 -7.00
C GLY A 69 -2.82 5.32 -5.79
N GLY A 70 -3.81 4.47 -5.84
CA GLY A 70 -4.80 4.37 -4.81
C GLY A 70 -5.79 3.23 -4.98
N SER A 71 -6.80 3.21 -4.14
CA SER A 71 -7.85 2.19 -4.24
C SER A 71 -9.16 2.64 -3.60
N ILE A 72 -10.24 2.02 -4.02
CA ILE A 72 -11.50 2.03 -3.29
C ILE A 72 -11.38 1.07 -2.12
N ARG A 73 -11.77 1.51 -0.93
CA ARG A 73 -11.60 0.77 0.31
C ARG A 73 -12.84 -0.07 0.64
N ILE A 74 -12.60 -1.15 1.37
CA ILE A 74 -13.67 -1.89 2.01
C ILE A 74 -14.26 -1.01 3.11
N HIS A 75 -15.59 -0.81 3.09
CA HIS A 75 -16.35 -0.11 4.11
C HIS A 75 -17.39 -1.01 4.79
N ASN A 76 -17.54 -2.23 4.31
CA ASN A 76 -18.41 -3.25 4.89
C ASN A 76 -17.59 -4.13 5.84
N ARG A 77 -18.04 -4.23 7.10
CA ARG A 77 -17.36 -5.01 8.14
C ARG A 77 -17.24 -6.49 7.79
N ALA A 78 -18.30 -7.12 7.28
CA ALA A 78 -18.27 -8.53 6.95
C ALA A 78 -17.26 -8.84 5.85
N LEU A 79 -17.20 -7.99 4.83
CA LEU A 79 -16.23 -8.10 3.74
C LEU A 79 -14.79 -7.91 4.25
N GLN A 80 -14.58 -7.00 5.20
CA GLN A 80 -13.26 -6.78 5.81
C GLN A 80 -12.83 -7.97 6.68
N GLN A 81 -13.74 -8.56 7.43
CA GLN A 81 -13.46 -9.77 8.21
C GLN A 81 -13.11 -10.95 7.30
N GLN A 82 -13.80 -11.09 6.17
CA GLN A 82 -13.45 -12.10 5.15
C GLN A 82 -12.05 -11.86 4.58
N MET A 83 -11.66 -10.62 4.31
CA MET A 83 -10.30 -10.28 3.87
C MET A 83 -9.25 -10.73 4.87
N PHE A 84 -9.43 -10.43 6.15
CA PHE A 84 -8.50 -10.84 7.20
C PHE A 84 -8.41 -12.36 7.32
N LYS A 85 -9.53 -13.07 7.20
CA LYS A 85 -9.57 -14.53 7.18
C LYS A 85 -8.77 -15.09 6.00
N VAL A 86 -8.94 -14.55 4.80
CA VAL A 86 -8.20 -14.96 3.59
C VAL A 86 -6.70 -14.73 3.76
N LEU A 87 -6.30 -13.64 4.40
CA LEU A 87 -4.89 -13.34 4.71
C LEU A 87 -4.31 -14.19 5.85
N GLY A 88 -5.12 -15.08 6.46
CA GLY A 88 -4.68 -15.96 7.53
C GLY A 88 -4.54 -15.30 8.89
N LEU A 89 -5.14 -14.12 9.09
CA LEU A 89 -5.13 -13.46 10.40
C LEU A 89 -6.15 -14.11 11.34
N SER A 90 -5.72 -14.48 12.53
CA SER A 90 -6.62 -14.95 13.57
C SER A 90 -7.53 -13.84 14.07
N ARG A 91 -8.61 -14.22 14.77
CA ARG A 91 -9.51 -13.23 15.36
C ARG A 91 -8.79 -12.36 16.39
N GLU A 92 -7.94 -12.96 17.22
CA GLU A 92 -7.18 -12.27 18.26
C GLU A 92 -6.17 -11.28 17.64
N GLU A 93 -5.49 -11.68 16.56
CA GLU A 93 -4.60 -10.79 15.82
C GLU A 93 -5.34 -9.65 15.17
N THR A 94 -6.49 -9.91 14.58
CA THR A 94 -7.34 -8.92 13.95
C THR A 94 -7.84 -7.91 14.98
N GLU A 95 -8.35 -8.36 16.11
CA GLU A 95 -8.78 -7.49 17.20
C GLU A 95 -7.63 -6.66 17.76
N ARG A 96 -6.46 -7.26 17.99
CA ARG A 96 -5.27 -6.55 18.49
C ARG A 96 -4.78 -5.46 17.54
N LYS A 97 -4.75 -5.74 16.23
CA LYS A 97 -4.16 -4.85 15.22
C LYS A 97 -5.14 -3.82 14.67
N PHE A 98 -6.42 -4.19 14.53
CA PHE A 98 -7.40 -3.46 13.73
C PHE A 98 -8.73 -3.18 14.43
N SER A 99 -8.87 -3.46 15.74
CA SER A 99 -10.12 -3.24 16.47
C SER A 99 -10.64 -1.81 16.34
N PHE A 100 -9.76 -0.82 16.37
CA PHE A 100 -10.12 0.58 16.28
C PHE A 100 -10.89 0.92 14.99
N ILE A 101 -10.43 0.41 13.83
CA ILE A 101 -11.10 0.67 12.54
C ILE A 101 -12.33 -0.20 12.36
N LEU A 102 -12.31 -1.47 12.83
CA LEU A 102 -13.48 -2.34 12.77
C LEU A 102 -14.61 -1.80 13.63
N ASN A 103 -14.30 -1.26 14.80
CA ASN A 103 -15.28 -0.62 15.68
C ASN A 103 -15.82 0.67 15.03
N ALA A 104 -14.97 1.46 14.37
CA ALA A 104 -15.45 2.64 13.65
C ALA A 104 -16.43 2.26 12.53
N PHE A 105 -16.23 1.13 11.85
CA PHE A 105 -17.14 0.64 10.80
C PHE A 105 -18.54 0.27 11.34
N GLU A 106 -18.67 -0.04 12.62
CA GLU A 106 -19.98 -0.30 13.25
C GLU A 106 -20.86 0.94 13.32
N TYR A 107 -20.25 2.13 13.38
CA TYR A 107 -20.98 3.40 13.36
C TYR A 107 -21.35 3.86 11.95
N GLY A 108 -21.00 3.08 10.91
CA GLY A 108 -21.32 3.34 9.52
C GLY A 108 -20.21 4.08 8.78
N ALA A 109 -19.27 3.34 8.19
CA ALA A 109 -18.29 3.93 7.29
C ALA A 109 -18.91 4.20 5.92
N PRO A 110 -18.77 5.41 5.34
CA PRO A 110 -19.21 5.67 3.98
C PRO A 110 -18.32 4.92 2.97
N PRO A 111 -18.79 4.68 1.74
CA PRO A 111 -17.90 4.33 0.64
C PRO A 111 -16.80 5.38 0.53
N HIS A 112 -15.56 4.93 0.50
CA HIS A 112 -14.41 5.83 0.47
C HIS A 112 -13.26 5.22 -0.33
N GLY A 113 -12.38 6.06 -0.76
CA GLY A 113 -11.17 5.75 -1.50
C GLY A 113 -10.30 6.99 -1.59
N GLY A 114 -9.19 6.88 -2.29
CA GLY A 114 -8.29 8.00 -2.45
C GLY A 114 -7.14 7.67 -3.37
N ILE A 115 -6.35 8.70 -3.69
CA ILE A 115 -5.13 8.60 -4.46
C ILE A 115 -4.03 9.37 -3.73
N ALA A 116 -2.82 8.82 -3.75
CA ALA A 116 -1.62 9.50 -3.29
C ALA A 116 -0.67 9.71 -4.47
N PHE A 117 -0.05 10.88 -4.52
CA PHE A 117 0.95 11.21 -5.53
C PHE A 117 2.33 11.26 -4.92
N GLY A 118 3.33 10.72 -5.64
CA GLY A 118 4.73 10.93 -5.32
C GLY A 118 5.15 12.35 -5.68
N PHE A 119 5.13 13.27 -4.70
CA PHE A 119 5.37 14.69 -4.95
C PHE A 119 6.73 14.97 -5.59
N ASP A 120 7.80 14.37 -5.05
CA ASP A 120 9.15 14.54 -5.63
C ASP A 120 9.23 14.01 -7.06
N ARG A 121 8.55 12.89 -7.33
CA ARG A 121 8.46 12.31 -8.67
C ARG A 121 7.72 13.20 -9.64
N LEU A 122 6.59 13.79 -9.22
CA LEU A 122 5.88 14.78 -10.03
C LEU A 122 6.74 16.01 -10.31
N CYS A 123 7.45 16.51 -9.29
CA CYS A 123 8.36 17.67 -9.48
C CYS A 123 9.45 17.37 -10.51
N SER A 124 10.10 16.20 -10.44
CA SER A 124 11.14 15.81 -11.39
C SER A 124 10.60 15.74 -12.82
N MET A 125 9.41 15.18 -12.99
CA MET A 125 8.77 15.05 -14.31
C MET A 125 8.31 16.41 -14.88
N VAL A 126 7.68 17.25 -14.05
CA VAL A 126 7.15 18.55 -14.52
C VAL A 126 8.26 19.52 -14.85
N ILE A 127 9.36 19.49 -14.09
CA ILE A 127 10.47 20.45 -14.28
C ILE A 127 11.38 20.03 -15.43
N ASN A 128 11.81 18.74 -15.47
CA ASN A 128 12.80 18.26 -16.44
C ASN A 128 12.30 17.11 -17.32
N ASN A 129 11.08 16.59 -17.08
CA ASN A 129 10.57 15.36 -17.68
C ASN A 129 11.57 14.19 -17.49
N GLU A 130 12.03 14.01 -16.27
CA GLU A 130 12.98 12.99 -15.87
C GLU A 130 12.35 12.06 -14.81
N ASP A 131 12.75 10.81 -14.79
CA ASP A 131 12.35 9.82 -13.80
C ASP A 131 13.30 9.73 -12.60
N TYR A 132 14.43 10.47 -12.66
CA TYR A 132 15.44 10.50 -11.62
C TYR A 132 15.13 11.55 -10.55
N ILE A 133 14.66 11.09 -9.39
CA ILE A 133 14.11 11.97 -8.34
C ILE A 133 15.12 12.49 -7.31
N ARG A 134 16.39 12.01 -7.31
CA ARG A 134 17.35 12.35 -6.23
C ARG A 134 17.61 13.84 -6.10
N ASP A 135 17.61 14.59 -7.19
CA ASP A 135 17.83 16.04 -7.19
C ASP A 135 16.63 16.84 -6.66
N TYR A 136 15.48 16.16 -6.44
CA TYR A 136 14.23 16.72 -5.96
C TYR A 136 13.91 16.30 -4.52
N ILE A 137 14.70 15.42 -3.92
CA ILE A 137 14.56 14.97 -2.53
C ILE A 137 15.49 15.78 -1.64
N ALA A 138 14.94 16.38 -0.57
CA ALA A 138 15.70 17.25 0.34
C ALA A 138 16.89 16.54 1.02
N PHE A 139 16.78 15.27 1.35
CA PHE A 139 17.82 14.50 2.04
C PHE A 139 17.97 13.12 1.42
N PRO A 140 18.54 13.00 0.19
CA PRO A 140 18.65 11.73 -0.50
C PRO A 140 19.62 10.80 0.22
N LYS A 141 19.23 9.54 0.35
CA LYS A 141 20.08 8.49 0.92
C LYS A 141 21.11 8.02 -0.10
N ASN A 142 22.30 7.63 0.39
CA ASN A 142 23.27 6.92 -0.44
C ASN A 142 22.92 5.43 -0.62
N ASN A 143 23.72 4.68 -1.37
CA ASN A 143 23.49 3.25 -1.62
C ASN A 143 23.53 2.37 -0.36
N SER A 144 24.13 2.87 0.72
CA SER A 144 24.14 2.20 2.04
C SER A 144 22.95 2.62 2.93
N GLY A 145 21.99 3.38 2.39
CA GLY A 145 20.83 3.86 3.15
C GLY A 145 21.16 4.99 4.13
N ARG A 146 22.34 5.60 4.03
CA ARG A 146 22.75 6.72 4.92
C ARG A 146 22.37 8.06 4.31
N ASP A 147 21.88 8.93 5.17
CA ASP A 147 21.79 10.36 4.93
C ASP A 147 23.14 11.00 5.27
N ILE A 148 23.85 11.45 4.23
CA ILE A 148 25.20 12.02 4.42
C ILE A 148 25.13 13.40 5.05
N MET A 149 24.06 14.16 4.82
CA MET A 149 23.92 15.50 5.35
C MET A 149 23.63 15.52 6.86
N LEU A 150 22.82 14.57 7.31
CA LEU A 150 22.46 14.43 8.73
C LEU A 150 23.32 13.40 9.49
N ASP A 151 24.24 12.75 8.80
CA ASP A 151 25.04 11.61 9.31
C ASP A 151 24.16 10.53 9.99
N SER A 152 23.04 10.22 9.36
CA SER A 152 22.03 9.29 9.89
C SER A 152 21.98 7.99 9.04
N PRO A 153 21.77 6.81 9.66
CA PRO A 153 21.55 6.58 11.08
C PRO A 153 22.82 6.72 11.89
N SER A 154 22.68 7.16 13.14
CA SER A 154 23.75 7.26 14.13
C SER A 154 23.40 6.45 15.37
N ASP A 155 24.42 6.06 16.12
CA ASP A 155 24.21 5.39 17.41
C ASP A 155 23.59 6.33 18.43
N ILE A 156 22.66 5.82 19.20
CA ILE A 156 22.11 6.50 20.38
C ILE A 156 22.89 6.10 21.63
N ASP A 157 23.03 7.03 22.58
CA ASP A 157 23.75 6.77 23.78
C ASP A 157 23.11 5.69 24.68
N LYS A 158 23.92 5.07 25.56
CA LYS A 158 23.45 3.96 26.40
C LYS A 158 22.34 4.36 27.38
N LYS A 159 22.31 5.61 27.83
CA LYS A 159 21.29 6.11 28.75
C LYS A 159 19.95 6.17 28.05
N LEU A 160 19.93 6.73 26.85
CA LEU A 160 18.70 6.81 26.03
C LEU A 160 18.20 5.42 25.60
N LYS A 161 19.13 4.50 25.25
CA LYS A 161 18.75 3.10 24.93
C LYS A 161 18.03 2.45 26.14
N LYS A 162 18.53 2.68 27.35
CA LYS A 162 17.92 2.15 28.58
C LYS A 162 16.56 2.78 28.86
N GLU A 163 16.43 4.09 28.69
CA GLU A 163 15.13 4.81 28.84
C GLU A 163 14.09 4.32 27.86
N LEU A 164 14.50 3.96 26.63
CA LEU A 164 13.62 3.42 25.57
C LEU A 164 13.38 1.91 25.68
N GLY A 165 13.97 1.23 26.68
CA GLY A 165 13.84 -0.23 26.84
C GLY A 165 14.52 -1.04 25.73
N LEU A 166 15.54 -0.52 25.09
CA LEU A 166 16.28 -1.16 23.99
C LEU A 166 17.51 -1.95 24.44
N VAL A 167 17.80 -1.97 25.73
CA VAL A 167 18.85 -2.74 26.41
C VAL A 167 18.40 -3.17 27.80
#